data_6ca60f243e732609c7895ff79c1c979e
#
_entry.id   6ca60f243e732609c7895ff79c1c979e
#
_cell.length_a   1.000
_cell.length_b   1.000
_cell.length_c   1.000
_cell.angle_alpha   90.00
_cell.angle_beta   90.00
_cell.angle_gamma   90.00
#
_symmetry.space_group_name_H-M   'P 1'
#
loop_
_entity.id
_entity.type
_entity.pdbx_description
1 polymer ?
#
loop_
_entity_poly.entity_id
_entity_poly.type
_entity_poly.pdbx_seq_one_letter_code
_entity_poly.pdbx_strand_id
1 'polypeptide(L)'
;MNIWLINHYAVPPKYYPLARQTCFAKQLARLGHSVLIFAASTVHNSNQNLITDGSPWREETVDGVRYVYIKCLDYQGNGLRRVYNICEFAWKLPGVCGHFPRPDAIVATSMPPTSCAAGVWLARKYRCRGIAEIADLWPEGLVAYGIAGPRNPAVLALRQLEKWIYKKADAVVFTMEGAYDYITERGWEKDVPRSKVFYINNGVDLEQFCLNRERFQAEDPDLDDPEHFKIVYTGSVRRVNDLGALLDAA
;
A
#
# COMPACT_ATOMS: atom_id res chain seq x y z
N MET A 1 15.42 16.58 -0.19
CA MET A 1 15.41 15.46 0.79
C MET A 1 15.48 14.15 0.04
N ASN A 2 16.12 13.13 0.64
CA ASN A 2 16.05 11.75 0.17
C ASN A 2 14.87 11.04 0.84
N ILE A 3 13.88 10.61 0.08
CA ILE A 3 12.66 9.99 0.59
C ILE A 3 12.57 8.56 0.10
N TRP A 4 12.34 7.62 0.99
CA TRP A 4 12.09 6.23 0.65
C TRP A 4 10.62 5.91 0.83
N LEU A 5 10.00 5.37 -0.21
CA LEU A 5 8.66 4.81 -0.18
C LEU A 5 8.79 3.29 -0.15
N ILE A 6 8.35 2.66 0.91
CA ILE A 6 8.44 1.21 1.10
C ILE A 6 7.04 0.61 0.99
N ASN A 7 6.80 -0.13 -0.07
CA ASN A 7 5.56 -0.85 -0.27
C ASN A 7 5.84 -2.14 -1.05
N HIS A 8 5.59 -3.27 -0.42
CA HIS A 8 5.81 -4.60 -1.00
C HIS A 8 5.19 -4.77 -2.39
N TYR A 9 4.02 -4.18 -2.63
CA TYR A 9 3.24 -4.33 -3.86
C TYR A 9 3.41 -3.18 -4.85
N ALA A 10 4.31 -2.22 -4.58
CA ALA A 10 4.50 -1.09 -5.49
C ALA A 10 5.17 -1.55 -6.79
N VAL A 11 4.46 -1.42 -7.88
CA VAL A 11 4.97 -1.65 -9.23
C VAL A 11 4.57 -0.49 -10.14
N PRO A 12 5.29 -0.26 -11.26
CA PRO A 12 4.90 0.74 -12.24
C PRO A 12 3.49 0.48 -12.81
N PRO A 13 2.78 1.52 -13.27
CA PRO A 13 1.44 1.41 -13.86
C PRO A 13 1.32 0.41 -15.02
N LYS A 14 2.41 0.17 -15.75
CA LYS A 14 2.48 -0.84 -16.82
C LYS A 14 2.21 -2.28 -16.35
N TYR A 15 2.41 -2.57 -15.06
CA TYR A 15 2.16 -3.90 -14.47
C TYR A 15 0.86 -3.93 -13.66
N TYR A 16 0.51 -2.83 -13.01
CA TYR A 16 -0.68 -2.74 -12.20
C TYR A 16 -1.15 -1.29 -12.08
N PRO A 17 -2.44 -0.98 -12.37
CA PRO A 17 -2.91 0.40 -12.50
C PRO A 17 -2.95 1.21 -11.19
N LEU A 18 -2.93 0.55 -10.03
CA LEU A 18 -2.93 1.25 -8.74
C LEU A 18 -1.52 1.79 -8.43
N ALA A 19 -1.34 3.07 -8.69
CA ALA A 19 -0.03 3.70 -8.71
C ALA A 19 0.14 4.79 -7.63
N ARG A 20 -0.49 4.64 -6.44
CA ARG A 20 -0.40 5.64 -5.36
C ARG A 20 1.05 6.05 -5.07
N GLN A 21 1.96 5.08 -4.89
CA GLN A 21 3.38 5.36 -4.61
C GLN A 21 4.06 6.02 -5.80
N THR A 22 3.71 5.63 -7.02
CA THR A 22 4.22 6.25 -8.26
C THR A 22 3.80 7.71 -8.35
N CYS A 23 2.53 8.01 -8.08
CA CYS A 23 2.01 9.39 -8.08
C CYS A 23 2.69 10.23 -7.01
N PHE A 24 2.86 9.73 -5.79
CA PHE A 24 3.61 10.42 -4.74
C PHE A 24 5.06 10.65 -5.14
N ALA A 25 5.73 9.64 -5.70
CA ALA A 25 7.12 9.79 -6.13
C ALA A 25 7.27 10.86 -7.21
N LYS A 26 6.37 10.91 -8.21
CA LYS A 26 6.36 11.95 -9.24
C LYS A 26 6.15 13.35 -8.63
N GLN A 27 5.17 13.51 -7.75
CA GLN A 27 4.90 14.81 -7.13
C GLN A 27 6.01 15.27 -6.19
N LEU A 28 6.56 14.38 -5.38
CA LEU A 28 7.70 14.68 -4.51
C LEU A 28 8.94 15.04 -5.32
N ALA A 29 9.18 14.38 -6.48
CA ALA A 29 10.26 14.72 -7.39
C ALA A 29 10.07 16.13 -8.01
N ARG A 30 8.83 16.49 -8.40
CA ARG A 30 8.49 17.86 -8.87
C ARG A 30 8.77 18.92 -7.78
N LEU A 31 8.65 18.56 -6.50
CA LEU A 31 9.02 19.41 -5.36
C LEU A 31 10.53 19.43 -5.05
N GLY A 32 11.37 18.81 -5.88
CA GLY A 32 12.83 18.81 -5.74
C GLY A 32 13.37 17.76 -4.77
N HIS A 33 12.60 16.70 -4.46
CA HIS A 33 13.07 15.61 -3.61
C HIS A 33 13.60 14.44 -4.45
N SER A 34 14.61 13.74 -3.93
CA SER A 34 15.07 12.46 -4.48
C SER A 34 14.22 11.34 -3.87
N VAL A 35 13.56 10.54 -4.70
CA VAL A 35 12.63 9.50 -4.23
C VAL A 35 13.04 8.12 -4.74
N LEU A 36 13.04 7.13 -3.86
CA LEU A 36 13.22 5.71 -4.17
C LEU A 36 12.01 4.92 -3.69
N ILE A 37 11.47 4.05 -4.55
CA ILE A 37 10.43 3.10 -4.20
C ILE A 37 11.05 1.72 -4.00
N PHE A 38 10.96 1.15 -2.80
CA PHE A 38 11.37 -0.23 -2.51
C PHE A 38 10.16 -1.15 -2.56
N ALA A 39 10.24 -2.18 -3.40
CA ALA A 39 9.15 -3.13 -3.62
C ALA A 39 9.67 -4.58 -3.76
N ALA A 40 8.79 -5.56 -3.61
CA ALA A 40 9.12 -6.94 -3.97
C ALA A 40 9.22 -7.09 -5.48
N SER A 41 10.03 -8.05 -5.93
CA SER A 41 10.16 -8.36 -7.36
C SER A 41 8.94 -9.06 -7.95
N THR A 42 8.03 -9.58 -7.12
CA THR A 42 6.83 -10.30 -7.54
C THR A 42 5.68 -9.34 -7.79
N VAL A 43 5.07 -9.42 -8.97
CA VAL A 43 3.87 -8.63 -9.30
C VAL A 43 2.64 -9.31 -8.71
N HIS A 44 1.89 -8.59 -7.88
CA HIS A 44 0.71 -9.12 -7.20
C HIS A 44 -0.38 -9.55 -8.18
N ASN A 45 -1.05 -10.67 -7.89
CA ASN A 45 -2.07 -11.28 -8.75
C ASN A 45 -1.60 -11.63 -10.17
N SER A 46 -0.28 -11.84 -10.36
CA SER A 46 0.29 -12.33 -11.61
C SER A 46 1.34 -13.40 -11.32
N ASN A 47 1.77 -14.11 -12.38
CA ASN A 47 2.88 -15.06 -12.28
C ASN A 47 4.22 -14.41 -12.64
N GLN A 48 4.28 -13.08 -12.64
CA GLN A 48 5.45 -12.35 -13.08
C GLN A 48 6.38 -12.02 -11.91
N ASN A 49 7.67 -12.30 -12.10
CA ASN A 49 8.74 -11.83 -11.24
C ASN A 49 9.66 -10.93 -12.06
N LEU A 50 9.89 -9.71 -11.59
CA LEU A 50 10.68 -8.70 -12.28
C LEU A 50 12.19 -8.99 -12.25
N ILE A 51 12.63 -9.94 -11.42
CA ILE A 51 14.01 -10.42 -11.36
C ILE A 51 14.01 -11.91 -11.67
N THR A 52 14.46 -12.27 -12.88
CA THR A 52 14.51 -13.65 -13.37
C THR A 52 15.92 -14.24 -13.33
N ASP A 53 16.94 -13.40 -13.18
CA ASP A 53 18.32 -13.80 -12.96
C ASP A 53 18.64 -14.04 -11.48
N GLY A 54 19.87 -14.36 -11.14
CA GLY A 54 20.31 -14.59 -9.76
C GLY A 54 20.51 -13.32 -8.90
N SER A 55 20.16 -12.14 -9.42
CA SER A 55 20.38 -10.86 -8.72
C SER A 55 19.52 -10.76 -7.45
N PRO A 56 20.10 -10.35 -6.30
CA PRO A 56 19.35 -10.21 -5.06
C PRO A 56 18.39 -9.02 -5.07
N TRP A 57 18.67 -8.01 -5.89
CA TRP A 57 17.83 -6.84 -6.12
C TRP A 57 18.17 -6.20 -7.47
N ARG A 58 17.27 -5.37 -7.98
CA ARG A 58 17.44 -4.62 -9.24
C ARG A 58 16.85 -3.22 -9.08
N GLU A 59 17.57 -2.23 -9.60
CA GLU A 59 17.04 -0.88 -9.78
C GLU A 59 16.54 -0.69 -11.20
N GLU A 60 15.39 -0.05 -11.36
CA GLU A 60 14.77 0.31 -12.64
C GLU A 60 14.19 1.72 -12.54
N THR A 61 14.35 2.52 -13.58
CA THR A 61 13.66 3.82 -13.70
C THR A 61 12.55 3.70 -14.74
N VAL A 62 11.31 3.97 -14.32
CA VAL A 62 10.13 3.94 -15.19
C VAL A 62 9.42 5.28 -15.06
N ASP A 63 9.21 5.98 -16.18
CA ASP A 63 8.57 7.30 -16.24
C ASP A 63 9.18 8.32 -15.25
N GLY A 64 10.50 8.30 -15.09
CA GLY A 64 11.23 9.17 -14.19
C GLY A 64 11.17 8.78 -12.71
N VAL A 65 10.47 7.70 -12.35
CA VAL A 65 10.39 7.15 -10.99
C VAL A 65 11.37 5.99 -10.83
N ARG A 66 12.16 6.02 -9.76
CA ARG A 66 13.16 4.99 -9.45
C ARG A 66 12.58 3.93 -8.54
N TYR A 67 12.62 2.68 -8.99
CA TYR A 67 12.18 1.48 -8.26
C TYR A 67 13.38 0.62 -7.91
N VAL A 68 13.36 0.07 -6.70
CA VAL A 68 14.32 -0.94 -6.23
C VAL A 68 13.53 -2.20 -5.89
N TYR A 69 13.59 -3.17 -6.80
CA TYR A 69 12.95 -4.48 -6.59
C TYR A 69 13.86 -5.39 -5.78
N ILE A 70 13.31 -6.03 -4.76
CA ILE A 70 14.00 -6.99 -3.93
C ILE A 70 13.54 -8.38 -4.33
N LYS A 71 14.49 -9.26 -4.69
CA LYS A 71 14.18 -10.63 -5.12
C LYS A 71 13.49 -11.41 -4.00
N CYS A 72 12.25 -11.80 -4.25
CA CYS A 72 11.42 -12.62 -3.38
C CYS A 72 10.94 -13.88 -4.10
N LEU A 73 10.58 -14.90 -3.32
CA LEU A 73 10.05 -16.15 -3.81
C LEU A 73 8.73 -15.94 -4.56
N ASP A 74 8.55 -16.65 -5.67
CA ASP A 74 7.30 -16.63 -6.40
C ASP A 74 6.17 -17.27 -5.60
N TYR A 75 4.98 -16.68 -5.70
CA TYR A 75 3.78 -17.23 -5.07
C TYR A 75 2.57 -17.11 -6.00
N GLN A 76 1.59 -17.97 -5.79
CA GLN A 76 0.27 -17.91 -6.43
C GLN A 76 -0.81 -17.95 -5.34
N GLY A 77 -1.85 -17.13 -5.51
CA GLY A 77 -2.96 -17.05 -4.57
C GLY A 77 -2.56 -16.54 -3.17
N ASN A 78 -3.33 -16.94 -2.16
CA ASN A 78 -3.23 -16.42 -0.78
C ASN A 78 -2.67 -17.43 0.22
N GLY A 79 -1.88 -18.41 -0.23
CA GLY A 79 -1.34 -19.47 0.60
C GLY A 79 -0.07 -19.10 1.40
N LEU A 80 0.52 -20.09 2.08
CA LEU A 80 1.72 -19.92 2.90
C LEU A 80 2.92 -19.35 2.13
N ARG A 81 3.03 -19.63 0.82
CA ARG A 81 4.08 -19.04 -0.03
C ARG A 81 4.00 -17.52 -0.09
N ARG A 82 2.78 -16.96 -0.11
CA ARG A 82 2.59 -15.50 -0.04
C ARG A 82 3.04 -14.95 1.31
N VAL A 83 2.71 -15.63 2.41
CA VAL A 83 3.16 -15.23 3.75
C VAL A 83 4.69 -15.24 3.82
N TYR A 84 5.32 -16.29 3.29
CA TYR A 84 6.78 -16.36 3.21
C TYR A 84 7.37 -15.22 2.38
N ASN A 85 6.86 -14.96 1.17
CA ASN A 85 7.29 -13.86 0.30
C ASN A 85 7.22 -12.50 1.00
N ILE A 86 6.14 -12.24 1.73
CA ILE A 86 5.93 -11.03 2.52
C ILE A 86 6.98 -10.89 3.63
N CYS A 87 7.28 -11.95 4.36
CA CYS A 87 8.29 -11.97 5.41
C CYS A 87 9.70 -11.86 4.84
N GLU A 88 9.96 -12.53 3.72
CA GLU A 88 11.24 -12.48 3.00
C GLU A 88 11.59 -11.07 2.55
N PHE A 89 10.62 -10.34 1.98
CA PHE A 89 10.81 -8.94 1.61
C PHE A 89 11.24 -8.10 2.82
N ALA A 90 10.48 -8.17 3.92
CA ALA A 90 10.78 -7.42 5.13
C ALA A 90 12.16 -7.76 5.72
N TRP A 91 12.56 -9.03 5.63
CA TRP A 91 13.86 -9.50 6.08
C TRP A 91 15.02 -9.00 5.22
N LYS A 92 14.88 -9.04 3.88
CA LYS A 92 15.93 -8.64 2.93
C LYS A 92 16.06 -7.12 2.81
N LEU A 93 14.98 -6.38 3.02
CA LEU A 93 14.92 -4.92 2.84
C LEU A 93 16.07 -4.16 3.53
N PRO A 94 16.43 -4.41 4.81
CA PRO A 94 17.51 -3.68 5.47
C PRO A 94 18.89 -3.85 4.81
N GLY A 95 19.16 -5.03 4.28
CA GLY A 95 20.41 -5.32 3.56
C GLY A 95 20.50 -4.53 2.25
N VAL A 96 19.41 -4.54 1.47
CA VAL A 96 19.33 -3.83 0.20
C VAL A 96 19.38 -2.32 0.40
N CYS A 97 18.68 -1.79 1.40
CA CYS A 97 18.67 -0.37 1.74
C CYS A 97 20.08 0.19 2.04
N GLY A 98 21.00 -0.65 2.51
CA GLY A 98 22.39 -0.25 2.79
C GLY A 98 23.19 0.18 1.57
N HIS A 99 22.74 -0.15 0.37
CA HIS A 99 23.40 0.25 -0.90
C HIS A 99 22.99 1.63 -1.41
N PHE A 100 22.03 2.30 -0.75
CA PHE A 100 21.48 3.58 -1.19
C PHE A 100 21.79 4.71 -0.22
N PRO A 101 21.80 5.98 -0.68
CA PRO A 101 21.99 7.15 0.17
C PRO A 101 20.99 7.17 1.33
N ARG A 102 21.44 7.58 2.52
CA ARG A 102 20.59 7.63 3.71
C ARG A 102 19.34 8.47 3.45
N PRO A 103 18.16 8.02 3.92
CA PRO A 103 16.93 8.77 3.80
C PRO A 103 16.84 9.87 4.86
N ASP A 104 16.14 10.95 4.50
CA ASP A 104 15.65 11.98 5.43
C ASP A 104 14.26 11.62 5.96
N ALA A 105 13.50 10.83 5.17
CA ALA A 105 12.19 10.33 5.54
C ALA A 105 11.92 8.96 4.90
N ILE A 106 11.19 8.11 5.62
CA ILE A 106 10.69 6.83 5.14
C ILE A 106 9.16 6.81 5.29
N VAL A 107 8.46 6.58 4.19
CA VAL A 107 7.02 6.28 4.19
C VAL A 107 6.87 4.79 3.94
N ALA A 108 6.32 4.07 4.89
CA ALA A 108 6.16 2.63 4.80
C ALA A 108 4.69 2.24 4.86
N THR A 109 4.22 1.53 3.83
CA THR A 109 2.80 1.16 3.67
C THR A 109 2.49 -0.16 4.35
N SER A 110 1.40 -0.17 5.11
CA SER A 110 0.83 -1.34 5.76
C SER A 110 -0.13 -2.06 4.82
N MET A 111 0.31 -2.93 4.13
CA MET A 111 -0.08 -4.09 3.37
C MET A 111 1.13 -4.50 2.55
N PRO A 112 1.90 -5.43 3.10
CA PRO A 112 1.70 -6.16 4.38
C PRO A 112 2.26 -5.39 5.60
N PRO A 113 1.78 -5.70 6.83
CA PRO A 113 2.25 -5.03 8.05
C PRO A 113 3.73 -5.25 8.34
N THR A 114 4.31 -6.37 7.91
CA THR A 114 5.74 -6.66 8.05
C THR A 114 6.62 -5.66 7.29
N SER A 115 6.21 -5.23 6.09
CA SER A 115 6.91 -4.20 5.31
C SER A 115 6.87 -2.85 6.01
N CYS A 116 5.71 -2.48 6.55
CA CYS A 116 5.55 -1.25 7.32
C CYS A 116 6.41 -1.29 8.59
N ALA A 117 6.41 -2.40 9.32
CA ALA A 117 7.24 -2.59 10.51
C ALA A 117 8.74 -2.46 10.18
N ALA A 118 9.19 -3.09 9.09
CA ALA A 118 10.58 -2.99 8.64
C ALA A 118 10.94 -1.54 8.28
N GLY A 119 10.06 -0.81 7.60
CA GLY A 119 10.26 0.60 7.25
C GLY A 119 10.33 1.51 8.48
N VAL A 120 9.42 1.34 9.44
CA VAL A 120 9.44 2.09 10.72
C VAL A 120 10.69 1.77 11.53
N TRP A 121 11.11 0.52 11.55
CA TRP A 121 12.36 0.12 12.19
C TRP A 121 13.58 0.75 11.50
N LEU A 122 13.63 0.76 10.16
CA LEU A 122 14.69 1.42 9.39
C LEU A 122 14.75 2.93 9.65
N ALA A 123 13.61 3.61 9.73
CA ALA A 123 13.55 5.03 10.05
C ALA A 123 14.24 5.31 11.40
N ARG A 124 13.97 4.50 12.41
CA ARG A 124 14.65 4.60 13.71
C ARG A 124 16.14 4.30 13.62
N LYS A 125 16.53 3.25 12.88
CA LYS A 125 17.93 2.89 12.65
C LYS A 125 18.72 4.02 11.97
N TYR A 126 18.12 4.64 10.95
CA TYR A 126 18.73 5.76 10.23
C TYR A 126 18.52 7.12 10.94
N ARG A 127 17.74 7.18 12.03
CA ARG A 127 17.38 8.41 12.76
C ARG A 127 16.77 9.45 11.84
N CYS A 128 15.86 9.04 10.97
CA CYS A 128 15.09 9.89 10.08
C CYS A 128 13.59 9.81 10.40
N ARG A 129 12.76 10.63 9.74
CA ARG A 129 11.31 10.63 9.93
C ARG A 129 10.71 9.34 9.39
N GLY A 130 9.95 8.64 10.23
CA GLY A 130 9.23 7.42 9.89
C GLY A 130 7.73 7.64 9.84
N ILE A 131 7.13 7.44 8.68
CA ILE A 131 5.70 7.60 8.44
C ILE A 131 5.11 6.22 8.14
N ALA A 132 4.14 5.78 8.93
CA ALA A 132 3.36 4.59 8.65
C ALA A 132 2.13 4.97 7.83
N GLU A 133 2.02 4.45 6.61
CA GLU A 133 0.86 4.63 5.74
C GLU A 133 -0.04 3.41 5.84
N ILE A 134 -1.27 3.59 6.26
CA ILE A 134 -2.25 2.54 6.52
C ILE A 134 -3.31 2.56 5.43
N ALA A 135 -3.16 1.65 4.48
CA ALA A 135 -4.11 1.47 3.38
C ALA A 135 -5.33 0.63 3.78
N ASP A 136 -5.09 -0.41 4.61
CA ASP A 136 -6.11 -1.30 5.14
C ASP A 136 -5.84 -1.59 6.61
N LEU A 137 -6.89 -1.78 7.41
CA LEU A 137 -6.79 -2.17 8.81
C LEU A 137 -6.47 -3.67 8.92
N TRP A 138 -5.26 -3.97 9.31
CA TRP A 138 -4.80 -5.34 9.58
C TRP A 138 -4.40 -5.48 11.05
N PRO A 139 -4.91 -6.52 11.73
CA PRO A 139 -5.61 -7.72 11.22
C PRO A 139 -7.14 -7.62 11.16
N GLU A 140 -7.75 -6.46 11.35
CA GLU A 140 -9.20 -6.34 11.44
C GLU A 140 -9.93 -6.86 10.19
N GLY A 141 -9.36 -6.69 9.01
CA GLY A 141 -9.90 -7.27 7.78
C GLY A 141 -10.06 -8.79 7.86
N LEU A 142 -9.13 -9.52 8.53
CA LEU A 142 -9.26 -10.98 8.72
C LEU A 142 -10.45 -11.33 9.61
N VAL A 143 -10.70 -10.51 10.63
CA VAL A 143 -11.81 -10.72 11.58
C VAL A 143 -13.13 -10.36 10.91
N ALA A 144 -13.20 -9.23 10.24
CA ALA A 144 -14.41 -8.75 9.57
C ALA A 144 -14.88 -9.71 8.47
N TYR A 145 -13.96 -10.36 7.74
CA TYR A 145 -14.30 -11.36 6.72
C TYR A 145 -14.52 -12.77 7.26
N GLY A 146 -14.43 -12.95 8.58
CA GLY A 146 -14.61 -14.27 9.19
C GLY A 146 -13.49 -15.28 8.88
N ILE A 147 -12.33 -14.81 8.40
CA ILE A 147 -11.17 -15.68 8.09
C ILE A 147 -10.53 -16.17 9.38
N ALA A 148 -10.50 -15.33 10.41
CA ALA A 148 -9.97 -15.68 11.72
C ALA A 148 -10.79 -15.01 12.83
N GLY A 149 -11.01 -15.71 13.94
CA GLY A 149 -11.70 -15.13 15.09
C GLY A 149 -10.88 -14.05 15.80
N PRO A 150 -11.53 -13.12 16.52
CA PRO A 150 -10.85 -12.01 17.19
C PRO A 150 -9.87 -12.44 18.30
N ARG A 151 -10.01 -13.66 18.83
CA ARG A 151 -9.13 -14.26 19.85
C ARG A 151 -8.08 -15.21 19.27
N ASN A 152 -8.01 -15.35 17.94
CA ASN A 152 -6.99 -16.17 17.29
C ASN A 152 -5.59 -15.65 17.66
N PRO A 153 -4.64 -16.51 18.08
CA PRO A 153 -3.29 -16.08 18.46
C PRO A 153 -2.55 -15.28 17.39
N ALA A 154 -2.72 -15.64 16.11
CA ALA A 154 -2.12 -14.88 15.00
C ALA A 154 -2.71 -13.47 14.88
N VAL A 155 -4.03 -13.31 15.05
CA VAL A 155 -4.70 -12.00 15.09
C VAL A 155 -4.20 -11.17 16.25
N LEU A 156 -4.05 -11.76 17.44
CA LEU A 156 -3.52 -11.06 18.61
C LEU A 156 -2.07 -10.60 18.38
N ALA A 157 -1.23 -11.47 17.81
CA ALA A 157 0.16 -11.11 17.47
C ALA A 157 0.23 -9.98 16.44
N LEU A 158 -0.59 -10.02 15.39
CA LEU A 158 -0.68 -8.97 14.38
C LEU A 158 -1.20 -7.64 14.96
N ARG A 159 -2.14 -7.65 15.89
CA ARG A 159 -2.58 -6.45 16.63
C ARG A 159 -1.46 -5.82 17.45
N GLN A 160 -0.61 -6.64 18.08
CA GLN A 160 0.56 -6.12 18.80
C GLN A 160 1.58 -5.50 17.84
N LEU A 161 1.78 -6.12 16.67
CA LEU A 161 2.65 -5.56 15.62
C LEU A 161 2.09 -4.23 15.10
N GLU A 162 0.79 -4.17 14.82
CA GLU A 162 0.09 -2.95 14.41
C GLU A 162 0.25 -1.82 15.45
N LYS A 163 -0.04 -2.11 16.71
CA LYS A 163 0.17 -1.16 17.82
C LYS A 163 1.61 -0.68 17.88
N TRP A 164 2.57 -1.58 17.73
CA TRP A 164 3.98 -1.25 17.72
C TRP A 164 4.34 -0.30 16.57
N ILE A 165 3.84 -0.56 15.35
CA ILE A 165 4.04 0.30 14.17
C ILE A 165 3.53 1.71 14.47
N TYR A 166 2.27 1.84 14.89
CA TYR A 166 1.66 3.13 15.17
C TYR A 166 2.36 3.90 16.29
N LYS A 167 2.75 3.21 17.35
CA LYS A 167 3.50 3.80 18.46
C LYS A 167 4.88 4.28 18.03
N LYS A 168 5.59 3.55 17.17
CA LYS A 168 6.99 3.81 16.83
C LYS A 168 7.19 4.73 15.61
N ALA A 169 6.21 4.86 14.73
CA ALA A 169 6.24 5.83 13.64
C ALA A 169 6.16 7.28 14.19
N ASP A 170 6.71 8.25 13.49
CA ASP A 170 6.59 9.68 13.85
C ASP A 170 5.22 10.24 13.43
N ALA A 171 4.65 9.71 12.34
CA ALA A 171 3.29 10.01 11.89
C ALA A 171 2.62 8.73 11.38
N VAL A 172 1.29 8.67 11.52
CA VAL A 172 0.46 7.59 10.98
C VAL A 172 -0.55 8.21 10.03
N VAL A 173 -0.49 7.83 8.77
CA VAL A 173 -1.36 8.31 7.71
C VAL A 173 -2.34 7.22 7.34
N PHE A 174 -3.63 7.50 7.44
CA PHE A 174 -4.68 6.59 6.99
C PHE A 174 -5.25 7.05 5.66
N THR A 175 -5.61 6.12 4.81
CA THR A 175 -6.28 6.40 3.52
C THR A 175 -7.79 6.49 3.64
N MET A 176 -8.34 6.25 4.82
CA MET A 176 -9.76 6.26 5.15
C MET A 176 -10.06 7.21 6.31
N GLU A 177 -11.26 7.76 6.32
CA GLU A 177 -11.80 8.52 7.44
C GLU A 177 -12.07 7.62 8.66
N GLY A 178 -12.32 8.20 9.83
CA GLY A 178 -12.61 7.44 11.04
C GLY A 178 -11.39 6.74 11.67
N ALA A 179 -10.19 6.96 11.15
CA ALA A 179 -8.98 6.31 11.60
C ALA A 179 -8.68 6.52 13.10
N TYR A 180 -8.97 7.70 13.63
CA TYR A 180 -8.74 7.97 15.05
C TYR A 180 -9.77 7.29 15.95
N ASP A 181 -10.98 7.07 15.45
CA ASP A 181 -12.02 6.32 16.18
C ASP A 181 -11.57 4.87 16.39
N TYR A 182 -10.96 4.27 15.36
CA TYR A 182 -10.34 2.94 15.49
C TYR A 182 -9.24 2.90 16.58
N ILE A 183 -8.38 3.92 16.66
CA ILE A 183 -7.35 4.02 17.70
C ILE A 183 -7.96 4.12 19.08
N THR A 184 -9.05 4.90 19.22
CA THR A 184 -9.82 5.07 20.45
C THR A 184 -10.51 3.77 20.85
N GLU A 185 -11.18 3.10 19.95
CA GLU A 185 -11.81 1.79 20.17
C GLU A 185 -10.81 0.72 20.65
N ARG A 186 -9.54 0.84 20.22
CA ARG A 186 -8.45 -0.02 20.68
C ARG A 186 -7.82 0.40 21.99
N GLY A 187 -8.16 1.56 22.54
CA GLY A 187 -7.55 2.11 23.75
C GLY A 187 -6.07 2.44 23.58
N TRP A 188 -5.68 2.94 22.39
CA TRP A 188 -4.28 3.23 22.05
C TRP A 188 -3.93 4.71 22.07
N GLU A 189 -4.80 5.60 22.48
CA GLU A 189 -4.67 7.07 22.43
C GLU A 189 -3.43 7.56 23.19
N LYS A 190 -3.07 6.90 24.30
CA LYS A 190 -1.86 7.23 25.08
C LYS A 190 -0.57 6.98 24.31
N ASP A 191 -0.56 5.96 23.45
CA ASP A 191 0.59 5.57 22.63
C ASP A 191 0.59 6.26 21.27
N VAL A 192 -0.59 6.60 20.76
CA VAL A 192 -0.85 7.17 19.43
C VAL A 192 -1.76 8.40 19.56
N PRO A 193 -1.22 9.57 19.99
CA PRO A 193 -2.00 10.78 20.18
C PRO A 193 -2.57 11.31 18.85
N ARG A 194 -3.70 12.04 18.91
CA ARG A 194 -4.40 12.59 17.74
C ARG A 194 -3.48 13.41 16.83
N SER A 195 -2.55 14.18 17.41
CA SER A 195 -1.59 15.02 16.67
C SER A 195 -0.65 14.24 15.73
N LYS A 196 -0.57 12.93 15.89
CA LYS A 196 0.26 12.01 15.11
C LYS A 196 -0.49 11.35 13.96
N VAL A 197 -1.81 11.46 13.94
CA VAL A 197 -2.69 10.75 13.00
C VAL A 197 -3.23 11.71 11.95
N PHE A 198 -3.03 11.35 10.69
CA PHE A 198 -3.40 12.15 9.53
C PHE A 198 -4.28 11.31 8.60
N TYR A 199 -5.14 11.99 7.86
CA TYR A 199 -5.95 11.42 6.80
C TYR A 199 -5.46 11.95 5.46
N ILE A 200 -5.05 11.06 4.57
CA ILE A 200 -4.67 11.37 3.19
C ILE A 200 -5.27 10.31 2.28
N ASN A 201 -6.40 10.62 1.69
CA ASN A 201 -7.15 9.71 0.82
C ASN A 201 -6.38 9.33 -0.46
N ASN A 202 -6.88 8.34 -1.17
CA ASN A 202 -6.42 8.04 -2.51
C ASN A 202 -6.82 9.18 -3.45
N GLY A 203 -5.84 9.64 -4.24
CA GLY A 203 -6.05 10.64 -5.27
C GLY A 203 -6.13 10.02 -6.65
N VAL A 204 -6.30 10.85 -7.66
CA VAL A 204 -6.25 10.50 -9.07
C VAL A 204 -5.20 11.36 -9.78
N ASP A 205 -4.53 10.80 -10.76
CA ASP A 205 -3.68 11.56 -11.69
C ASP A 205 -4.61 12.32 -12.66
N LEU A 206 -4.82 13.61 -12.37
CA LEU A 206 -5.75 14.46 -13.15
C LEU A 206 -5.29 14.63 -14.60
N GLU A 207 -3.98 14.72 -14.85
CA GLU A 207 -3.44 14.84 -16.21
C GLU A 207 -3.80 13.60 -17.03
N GLN A 208 -3.53 12.42 -16.47
CA GLN A 208 -3.85 11.15 -17.13
C GLN A 208 -5.36 10.92 -17.23
N PHE A 209 -6.13 11.32 -16.23
CA PHE A 209 -7.59 11.24 -16.27
C PHE A 209 -8.18 12.07 -17.41
N CYS A 210 -7.74 13.32 -17.56
CA CYS A 210 -8.20 14.20 -18.64
C CYS A 210 -7.82 13.65 -20.02
N LEU A 211 -6.56 13.18 -20.17
CA LEU A 211 -6.12 12.57 -21.43
C LEU A 211 -6.94 11.30 -21.77
N ASN A 212 -7.23 10.47 -20.80
CA ASN A 212 -8.02 9.27 -21.01
C ASN A 212 -9.46 9.59 -21.36
N ARG A 213 -10.07 10.59 -20.73
CA ARG A 213 -11.42 11.07 -21.05
C ARG A 213 -11.56 11.56 -22.49
N GLU A 214 -10.52 12.22 -23.01
CA GLU A 214 -10.51 12.70 -24.40
C GLU A 214 -10.25 11.56 -25.40
N ARG A 215 -9.44 10.58 -25.02
CA ARG A 215 -8.96 9.50 -25.90
C ARG A 215 -9.90 8.31 -25.98
N PHE A 216 -10.54 8.00 -24.88
CA PHE A 216 -11.37 6.81 -24.71
C PHE A 216 -12.79 7.24 -24.38
N GLN A 217 -13.61 7.40 -25.40
CA GLN A 217 -15.05 7.57 -25.26
C GLN A 217 -15.69 6.21 -25.42
N ALA A 218 -16.52 5.82 -24.47
CA ALA A 218 -17.32 4.60 -24.55
C ALA A 218 -18.68 5.00 -25.10
N GLU A 219 -19.06 4.42 -26.22
CA GLU A 219 -20.43 4.47 -26.76
C GLU A 219 -21.13 3.21 -26.27
N ASP A 220 -22.14 3.35 -25.45
CA ASP A 220 -22.91 2.24 -24.88
C ASP A 220 -24.38 2.63 -24.80
N PRO A 221 -25.29 1.93 -25.52
CA PRO A 221 -26.71 2.27 -25.58
C PRO A 221 -27.37 2.36 -24.19
N ASP A 222 -26.96 1.52 -23.23
CA ASP A 222 -27.52 1.51 -21.90
C ASP A 222 -27.04 2.71 -21.08
N LEU A 223 -25.79 3.16 -21.29
CA LEU A 223 -25.24 4.36 -20.63
C LEU A 223 -25.75 5.65 -21.27
N ASP A 224 -26.02 5.64 -22.56
CA ASP A 224 -26.41 6.83 -23.33
C ASP A 224 -27.93 7.06 -23.31
N ASP A 225 -28.75 6.12 -22.80
CA ASP A 225 -30.20 6.25 -22.67
C ASP A 225 -30.58 7.44 -21.76
N PRO A 226 -31.24 8.50 -22.24
CA PRO A 226 -31.62 9.67 -21.42
C PRO A 226 -32.77 9.40 -20.44
N GLU A 227 -33.55 8.33 -20.63
CA GLU A 227 -34.78 8.05 -19.87
C GLU A 227 -34.50 7.43 -18.51
N HIS A 228 -33.30 6.88 -18.29
CA HIS A 228 -32.97 6.19 -17.07
C HIS A 228 -31.80 6.84 -16.30
N PHE A 229 -31.91 6.90 -14.97
CA PHE A 229 -30.77 7.23 -14.10
C PHE A 229 -29.83 6.03 -14.02
N LYS A 230 -28.53 6.25 -14.31
CA LYS A 230 -27.54 5.19 -14.35
C LYS A 230 -26.70 5.15 -13.08
N ILE A 231 -26.58 3.97 -12.50
CA ILE A 231 -25.65 3.68 -11.43
C ILE A 231 -24.63 2.68 -11.97
N VAL A 232 -23.37 3.11 -12.08
CA VAL A 232 -22.30 2.27 -12.64
C VAL A 232 -21.33 1.91 -11.52
N TYR A 233 -21.11 0.61 -11.30
CA TYR A 233 -20.07 0.12 -10.43
C TYR A 233 -18.86 -0.35 -11.25
N THR A 234 -17.72 0.31 -11.05
CA THR A 234 -16.45 -0.08 -11.66
C THR A 234 -15.51 -0.61 -10.59
N GLY A 235 -15.29 -1.91 -10.56
CA GLY A 235 -14.43 -2.53 -9.56
C GLY A 235 -14.50 -4.04 -9.55
N SER A 236 -13.82 -4.67 -8.60
CA SER A 236 -13.88 -6.13 -8.45
C SER A 236 -15.17 -6.56 -7.75
N VAL A 237 -15.87 -7.53 -8.34
CA VAL A 237 -17.04 -8.16 -7.73
C VAL A 237 -16.57 -9.11 -6.63
N ARG A 238 -16.53 -8.62 -5.40
CA ARG A 238 -16.12 -9.40 -4.22
C ARG A 238 -17.15 -9.23 -3.11
N ARG A 239 -17.26 -10.25 -2.25
CA ARG A 239 -18.15 -10.24 -1.09
C ARG A 239 -17.95 -9.01 -0.18
N VAL A 240 -16.72 -8.54 -0.07
CA VAL A 240 -16.35 -7.35 0.73
C VAL A 240 -16.99 -6.06 0.23
N ASN A 241 -17.33 -5.96 -1.06
CA ASN A 241 -17.94 -4.77 -1.65
C ASN A 241 -19.46 -4.75 -1.54
N ASP A 242 -20.05 -5.82 -1.01
CA ASP A 242 -21.49 -5.97 -0.71
C ASP A 242 -22.41 -5.43 -1.81
N LEU A 243 -22.13 -5.84 -3.07
CA LEU A 243 -22.92 -5.40 -4.21
C LEU A 243 -24.38 -5.85 -4.13
N GLY A 244 -24.70 -6.83 -3.27
CA GLY A 244 -26.06 -7.21 -2.96
C GLY A 244 -26.85 -6.04 -2.38
N ALA A 245 -26.30 -5.33 -1.40
CA ALA A 245 -26.92 -4.13 -0.83
C ALA A 245 -27.18 -3.02 -1.86
N LEU A 246 -26.29 -2.89 -2.86
CA LEU A 246 -26.51 -1.94 -3.97
C LEU A 246 -27.69 -2.37 -4.85
N LEU A 247 -27.79 -3.65 -5.17
CA LEU A 247 -28.92 -4.20 -5.96
C LEU A 247 -30.25 -4.15 -5.21
N ASP A 248 -30.24 -4.36 -3.90
CA ASP A 248 -31.42 -4.26 -3.05
C ASP A 248 -31.94 -2.82 -2.89
N ALA A 249 -31.07 -1.83 -3.12
CA ALA A 249 -31.40 -0.41 -3.03
C ALA A 249 -31.84 0.21 -4.37
N ALA A 250 -31.62 -0.48 -5.49
CA ALA A 250 -31.99 -0.03 -6.84
C ALA A 250 -33.38 -0.51 -7.24
#